data_252b6944a3cff8ba16adb3f4b383d467
#
_entry.id   252b6944a3cff8ba16adb3f4b383d467
#
_cell.length_a   1.000
_cell.length_b   1.000
_cell.length_c   1.000
_cell.angle_alpha   90.00
_cell.angle_beta   90.00
_cell.angle_gamma   90.00
#
_symmetry.space_group_name_H-M   'P 1'
#
loop_
_entity.id
_entity.type
_entity.pdbx_description
1 polymer ?
#
loop_
_entity_poly.entity_id
_entity_poly.type
_entity_poly.pdbx_seq_one_letter_code
_entity_poly.pdbx_strand_id
1 'polypeptide(L)'
;MAATLLLQKHLPLNLCYFYAPRGYVIDFNDFELLKSFTKELVSFAKKKKAIYIKLDPDIVWQRTKYNGDVILEEAKEKKIMNSLLKLGYHHLGFTKNFETRQPRYTFRIDLKQDLEEIEKHFSKTTMQRINKSLKLATEVEIGSEKDLGEFYQLMMLTEDRKDFVSYPFEYYETLYRLFKKTDDVFLFLGKVNLEKVITILENDLDDVEKEYDKEKEKTSKSAKNKQKELLRRKDKLTEDLEKYKKIEKEYGKVMTLSAHMIVTYGNKSWVLYAGNHNLLTETYTNYHTYYEHLKFCKERGIEIYDQFGTIGDLSKDNPRLGLHEFKKKFGGDYIEFMGEFDYILKPIYYFAFTKLVPIYRNYIKKRKKKELKDEVRNINN
;
A
#
# COMPACT_ATOMS: atom_id res chain seq x y z
N MET A 1 -26.30 10.42 -17.34
CA MET A 1 -25.93 8.99 -17.62
C MET A 1 -25.53 8.35 -16.28
N ALA A 2 -25.92 7.08 -16.04
CA ALA A 2 -25.53 6.35 -14.83
C ALA A 2 -25.14 4.92 -15.20
N ALA A 3 -24.09 4.39 -14.55
CA ALA A 3 -23.60 3.03 -14.73
C ALA A 3 -22.96 2.50 -13.45
N THR A 4 -22.84 1.18 -13.34
CA THR A 4 -22.08 0.55 -12.27
C THR A 4 -21.56 -0.83 -12.66
N LEU A 5 -20.40 -1.18 -12.15
CA LEU A 5 -19.95 -2.57 -12.10
C LEU A 5 -20.59 -3.23 -10.86
N LEU A 6 -21.18 -4.40 -11.03
CA LEU A 6 -21.73 -5.19 -9.94
C LEU A 6 -21.02 -6.54 -9.85
N LEU A 7 -20.32 -6.77 -8.75
CA LEU A 7 -19.76 -8.06 -8.42
C LEU A 7 -20.80 -8.89 -7.66
N GLN A 8 -21.30 -9.95 -8.28
CA GLN A 8 -22.22 -10.89 -7.63
C GLN A 8 -21.45 -11.88 -6.76
N LYS A 9 -21.82 -11.97 -5.49
CA LYS A 9 -21.30 -12.98 -4.55
C LYS A 9 -22.40 -13.95 -4.19
N HIS A 10 -22.19 -15.21 -4.55
CA HIS A 10 -23.14 -16.29 -4.24
C HIS A 10 -23.10 -16.65 -2.76
N LEU A 11 -24.26 -16.95 -2.22
CA LEU A 11 -24.50 -17.37 -0.84
C LEU A 11 -25.28 -18.69 -0.84
N PRO A 12 -25.31 -19.42 0.28
CA PRO A 12 -26.19 -20.58 0.45
C PRO A 12 -27.65 -20.24 0.14
N LEU A 13 -28.49 -21.27 -0.08
CA LEU A 13 -29.93 -21.15 -0.36
C LEU A 13 -30.23 -20.42 -1.69
N ASN A 14 -29.34 -20.47 -2.66
CA ASN A 14 -29.47 -19.77 -3.95
C ASN A 14 -29.73 -18.26 -3.79
N LEU A 15 -29.12 -17.67 -2.76
CA LEU A 15 -29.11 -16.24 -2.51
C LEU A 15 -27.81 -15.61 -3.02
N CYS A 16 -27.78 -14.30 -3.14
CA CYS A 16 -26.56 -13.56 -3.45
C CYS A 16 -26.57 -12.19 -2.78
N TYR A 17 -25.46 -11.47 -2.87
CA TYR A 17 -25.43 -10.02 -2.71
C TYR A 17 -24.59 -9.41 -3.84
N PHE A 18 -24.85 -8.14 -4.09
CA PHE A 18 -24.09 -7.36 -5.05
C PHE A 18 -23.16 -6.40 -4.32
N TYR A 19 -21.98 -6.19 -4.93
CA TYR A 19 -21.02 -5.20 -4.48
C TYR A 19 -20.61 -4.32 -5.66
N ALA A 20 -20.76 -3.01 -5.51
CA ALA A 20 -20.35 -1.99 -6.45
C ALA A 20 -19.05 -1.32 -5.94
N PRO A 21 -17.85 -1.86 -6.31
CA PRO A 21 -16.57 -1.32 -5.84
C PRO A 21 -16.34 0.08 -6.41
N ARG A 22 -16.11 1.06 -5.53
CA ARG A 22 -15.91 2.48 -5.85
C ARG A 22 -17.00 3.06 -6.78
N GLY A 23 -18.12 2.32 -6.95
CA GLY A 23 -19.24 2.77 -7.78
C GLY A 23 -20.21 3.63 -6.97
N TYR A 24 -21.14 4.30 -7.57
CA TYR A 24 -21.56 4.24 -8.98
C TYR A 24 -20.83 5.28 -9.84
N VAL A 25 -20.86 5.12 -11.17
CA VAL A 25 -20.49 6.16 -12.13
C VAL A 25 -21.76 6.96 -12.40
N ILE A 26 -22.02 8.00 -11.60
CA ILE A 26 -23.24 8.81 -11.59
C ILE A 26 -22.93 10.18 -10.99
N ASP A 27 -23.69 11.20 -11.36
CA ASP A 27 -23.70 12.44 -10.57
C ASP A 27 -24.52 12.24 -9.29
N PHE A 28 -23.83 12.10 -8.16
CA PHE A 28 -24.48 11.95 -6.85
C PHE A 28 -25.21 13.21 -6.37
N ASN A 29 -25.00 14.38 -7.01
CA ASN A 29 -25.70 15.61 -6.69
C ASN A 29 -27.07 15.69 -7.38
N ASP A 30 -27.28 14.92 -8.46
CA ASP A 30 -28.57 14.78 -9.14
C ASP A 30 -29.42 13.74 -8.40
N PHE A 31 -30.25 14.21 -7.48
CA PHE A 31 -31.07 13.34 -6.65
C PHE A 31 -32.09 12.51 -7.47
N GLU A 32 -32.72 13.08 -8.50
CA GLU A 32 -33.70 12.36 -9.30
C GLU A 32 -33.05 11.29 -10.17
N LEU A 33 -31.86 11.56 -10.72
CA LEU A 33 -31.08 10.55 -11.42
C LEU A 33 -30.66 9.42 -10.46
N LEU A 34 -30.12 9.76 -9.27
CA LEU A 34 -29.72 8.78 -8.26
C LEU A 34 -30.91 7.92 -7.77
N LYS A 35 -32.07 8.53 -7.59
CA LYS A 35 -33.30 7.85 -7.20
C LYS A 35 -33.80 6.88 -8.29
N SER A 36 -33.84 7.34 -9.55
CA SER A 36 -34.23 6.50 -10.69
C SER A 36 -33.27 5.32 -10.86
N PHE A 37 -31.96 5.57 -10.81
CA PHE A 37 -30.92 4.54 -10.89
C PHE A 37 -31.04 3.53 -9.76
N THR A 38 -31.22 4.00 -8.51
CA THR A 38 -31.41 3.13 -7.33
C THR A 38 -32.62 2.22 -7.51
N LYS A 39 -33.74 2.76 -8.00
CA LYS A 39 -34.98 1.99 -8.25
C LYS A 39 -34.73 0.83 -9.23
N GLU A 40 -34.08 1.10 -10.36
CA GLU A 40 -33.76 0.08 -11.37
C GLU A 40 -32.78 -0.97 -10.82
N LEU A 41 -31.74 -0.52 -10.10
CA LEU A 41 -30.76 -1.39 -9.49
C LEU A 41 -31.40 -2.32 -8.44
N VAL A 42 -32.29 -1.81 -7.60
CA VAL A 42 -33.05 -2.59 -6.61
C VAL A 42 -33.96 -3.60 -7.30
N SER A 43 -34.65 -3.21 -8.37
CA SER A 43 -35.50 -4.10 -9.18
C SER A 43 -34.66 -5.26 -9.77
N PHE A 44 -33.53 -4.96 -10.36
CA PHE A 44 -32.59 -5.95 -10.88
C PHE A 44 -32.11 -6.92 -9.77
N ALA A 45 -31.65 -6.38 -8.64
CA ALA A 45 -31.13 -7.16 -7.53
C ALA A 45 -32.19 -8.10 -6.91
N LYS A 46 -33.45 -7.66 -6.81
CA LYS A 46 -34.58 -8.48 -6.35
C LYS A 46 -34.82 -9.67 -7.26
N LYS A 47 -34.79 -9.47 -8.61
CA LYS A 47 -34.93 -10.55 -9.60
C LYS A 47 -33.83 -11.61 -9.46
N LYS A 48 -32.62 -11.20 -9.04
CA LYS A 48 -31.47 -12.07 -8.78
C LYS A 48 -31.43 -12.67 -7.38
N LYS A 49 -32.50 -12.51 -6.57
CA LYS A 49 -32.62 -13.00 -5.18
C LYS A 49 -31.53 -12.43 -4.25
N ALA A 50 -31.05 -11.21 -4.52
CA ALA A 50 -30.07 -10.57 -3.67
C ALA A 50 -30.65 -10.25 -2.28
N ILE A 51 -29.80 -10.32 -1.27
CA ILE A 51 -30.13 -9.96 0.12
C ILE A 51 -29.80 -8.52 0.44
N TYR A 52 -28.78 -7.95 -0.21
CA TYR A 52 -28.42 -6.53 -0.14
C TYR A 52 -27.52 -6.14 -1.31
N ILE A 53 -27.37 -4.82 -1.51
CA ILE A 53 -26.40 -4.22 -2.41
C ILE A 53 -25.45 -3.40 -1.57
N LYS A 54 -24.13 -3.66 -1.68
CA LYS A 54 -23.07 -2.90 -1.03
C LYS A 54 -22.49 -1.87 -1.99
N LEU A 55 -22.25 -0.67 -1.49
CA LEU A 55 -21.65 0.46 -2.20
C LEU A 55 -20.56 1.08 -1.33
N ASP A 56 -19.41 1.40 -1.91
CA ASP A 56 -18.34 2.20 -1.29
C ASP A 56 -17.85 3.28 -2.26
N PRO A 57 -18.60 4.38 -2.42
CA PRO A 57 -18.36 5.36 -3.47
C PRO A 57 -17.00 6.05 -3.30
N ASP A 58 -16.33 6.38 -4.43
CA ASP A 58 -15.11 7.20 -4.45
C ASP A 58 -15.45 8.68 -4.19
N ILE A 59 -16.15 8.94 -3.09
CA ILE A 59 -16.53 10.30 -2.64
C ILE A 59 -15.66 10.66 -1.45
N VAL A 60 -14.94 11.75 -1.58
CA VAL A 60 -14.11 12.28 -0.50
C VAL A 60 -15.02 12.88 0.57
N TRP A 61 -14.89 12.38 1.80
CA TRP A 61 -15.58 12.93 2.97
C TRP A 61 -14.80 14.07 3.60
N GLN A 62 -13.48 13.88 3.72
CA GLN A 62 -12.57 14.87 4.27
C GLN A 62 -11.21 14.77 3.56
N ARG A 63 -10.57 15.91 3.39
CA ARG A 63 -9.22 16.01 2.86
C ARG A 63 -8.36 16.82 3.81
N THR A 64 -7.22 16.28 4.21
CA THR A 64 -6.18 17.03 4.95
C THR A 64 -4.99 17.22 4.02
N LYS A 65 -4.62 18.46 3.76
CA LYS A 65 -3.46 18.78 2.92
C LYS A 65 -2.16 18.28 3.55
N TYR A 66 -1.13 18.15 2.74
CA TYR A 66 0.22 17.76 3.20
C TYR A 66 0.77 18.67 4.33
N ASN A 67 0.36 19.93 4.39
CA ASN A 67 0.75 20.92 5.43
C ASN A 67 -0.12 20.82 6.70
N GLY A 68 -1.12 19.96 6.73
CA GLY A 68 -2.02 19.76 7.87
C GLY A 68 -3.35 20.52 7.79
N ASP A 69 -3.55 21.40 6.79
CA ASP A 69 -4.82 22.10 6.61
C ASP A 69 -5.94 21.13 6.26
N VAL A 70 -7.01 21.18 7.03
CA VAL A 70 -8.21 20.36 6.77
C VAL A 70 -9.14 21.13 5.85
N ILE A 71 -9.50 20.52 4.73
CA ILE A 71 -10.50 21.00 3.81
C ILE A 71 -11.77 20.19 4.04
N LEU A 72 -12.79 20.86 4.54
CA LEU A 72 -14.12 20.30 4.74
C LEU A 72 -15.04 20.87 3.66
N GLU A 73 -15.45 20.04 2.70
CA GLU A 73 -16.56 20.36 1.80
C GLU A 73 -17.89 19.87 2.42
N GLU A 74 -18.06 20.10 3.72
CA GLU A 74 -19.09 19.47 4.56
C GLU A 74 -20.52 19.54 4.03
N ALA A 75 -20.88 20.65 3.36
CA ALA A 75 -22.27 20.83 2.91
C ALA A 75 -22.64 19.90 1.75
N LYS A 76 -21.68 19.66 0.83
CA LYS A 76 -21.88 18.84 -0.37
C LYS A 76 -21.89 17.35 -0.03
N GLU A 77 -20.92 16.89 0.73
CA GLU A 77 -20.79 15.50 1.15
C GLU A 77 -21.94 15.08 2.07
N LYS A 78 -22.34 15.94 3.01
CA LYS A 78 -23.51 15.72 3.87
C LYS A 78 -24.80 15.64 3.04
N LYS A 79 -24.93 16.44 1.96
CA LYS A 79 -26.06 16.38 1.04
C LYS A 79 -26.12 15.01 0.33
N ILE A 80 -25.00 14.54 -0.19
CA ILE A 80 -24.90 13.23 -0.86
C ILE A 80 -25.24 12.10 0.11
N MET A 81 -24.65 12.11 1.31
CA MET A 81 -24.95 11.12 2.35
C MET A 81 -26.46 11.12 2.67
N ASN A 82 -27.05 12.27 2.92
CA ASN A 82 -28.49 12.39 3.20
C ASN A 82 -29.35 11.90 2.03
N SER A 83 -28.93 12.11 0.79
CA SER A 83 -29.61 11.60 -0.39
C SER A 83 -29.60 10.07 -0.43
N LEU A 84 -28.47 9.44 -0.16
CA LEU A 84 -28.37 7.98 -0.07
C LEU A 84 -29.23 7.43 1.08
N LEU A 85 -29.18 8.04 2.25
CA LEU A 85 -30.02 7.63 3.39
C LEU A 85 -31.52 7.74 3.08
N LYS A 86 -31.97 8.84 2.46
CA LYS A 86 -33.37 9.02 2.01
C LYS A 86 -33.81 7.97 1.00
N LEU A 87 -32.91 7.46 0.18
CA LEU A 87 -33.20 6.40 -0.79
C LEU A 87 -33.19 4.99 -0.17
N GLY A 88 -32.90 4.86 1.11
CA GLY A 88 -32.93 3.58 1.84
C GLY A 88 -31.59 2.87 1.98
N TYR A 89 -30.48 3.52 1.65
CA TYR A 89 -29.17 3.03 1.99
C TYR A 89 -28.86 3.20 3.48
N HIS A 90 -28.15 2.28 4.06
CA HIS A 90 -27.68 2.33 5.44
C HIS A 90 -26.17 2.55 5.46
N HIS A 91 -25.72 3.66 6.03
CA HIS A 91 -24.30 3.92 6.21
C HIS A 91 -23.73 3.01 7.30
N LEU A 92 -22.60 2.35 7.04
CA LEU A 92 -22.00 1.37 7.95
C LEU A 92 -21.05 1.97 8.99
N GLY A 93 -21.01 3.29 9.08
CA GLY A 93 -20.14 4.02 9.99
C GLY A 93 -18.77 4.34 9.40
N PHE A 94 -18.01 5.13 10.15
CA PHE A 94 -16.67 5.58 9.77
C PHE A 94 -15.63 4.66 10.41
N THR A 95 -15.30 3.57 9.70
CA THR A 95 -14.21 2.66 10.09
C THR A 95 -12.86 3.37 10.03
N LYS A 96 -11.89 2.96 10.87
CA LYS A 96 -10.59 3.62 11.00
C LYS A 96 -9.41 2.78 10.51
N ASN A 97 -9.61 1.48 10.30
CA ASN A 97 -8.58 0.57 9.82
C ASN A 97 -9.02 -0.10 8.50
N PHE A 98 -8.53 -1.30 8.22
CA PHE A 98 -8.89 -2.06 7.02
C PHE A 98 -10.07 -3.02 7.29
N GLU A 99 -11.13 -2.52 7.92
CA GLU A 99 -12.34 -3.31 8.22
C GLU A 99 -13.27 -3.43 7.01
N THR A 100 -13.13 -2.52 6.04
CA THR A 100 -13.94 -2.43 4.83
C THR A 100 -13.31 -3.17 3.65
N ARG A 101 -14.07 -3.39 2.57
CA ARG A 101 -13.56 -4.06 1.36
C ARG A 101 -12.52 -3.23 0.64
N GLN A 102 -12.71 -1.92 0.58
CA GLN A 102 -11.74 -0.96 0.06
C GLN A 102 -11.25 -0.08 1.20
N PRO A 103 -9.98 0.32 1.20
CA PRO A 103 -9.45 1.23 2.20
C PRO A 103 -10.25 2.54 2.23
N ARG A 104 -10.68 2.95 3.42
CA ARG A 104 -11.38 4.22 3.60
C ARG A 104 -10.41 5.42 3.53
N TYR A 105 -9.14 5.19 3.74
CA TYR A 105 -8.10 6.22 3.79
C TYR A 105 -7.02 5.96 2.76
N THR A 106 -6.52 7.04 2.16
CA THR A 106 -5.36 7.01 1.25
C THR A 106 -4.58 8.32 1.33
N PHE A 107 -3.41 8.35 0.68
CA PHE A 107 -2.70 9.58 0.34
C PHE A 107 -2.71 9.77 -1.18
N ARG A 108 -3.04 10.99 -1.62
CA ARG A 108 -3.05 11.38 -3.04
C ARG A 108 -2.08 12.52 -3.27
N ILE A 109 -1.25 12.40 -4.31
CA ILE A 109 -0.34 13.44 -4.77
C ILE A 109 -0.88 13.98 -6.09
N ASP A 110 -0.99 15.32 -6.20
CA ASP A 110 -1.34 16.00 -7.44
C ASP A 110 -0.09 16.10 -8.32
N LEU A 111 -0.06 15.33 -9.41
CA LEU A 111 1.04 15.28 -10.36
C LEU A 111 0.96 16.37 -11.45
N LYS A 112 -0.05 17.25 -11.43
CA LYS A 112 -0.08 18.40 -12.35
C LYS A 112 0.99 19.44 -12.02
N GLN A 113 1.43 19.48 -10.76
CA GLN A 113 2.55 20.31 -10.31
C GLN A 113 3.87 19.81 -10.90
N ASP A 114 4.87 20.69 -11.01
CA ASP A 114 6.22 20.30 -11.40
C ASP A 114 6.85 19.37 -10.36
N LEU A 115 7.76 18.50 -10.82
CA LEU A 115 8.38 17.50 -9.95
C LEU A 115 9.09 18.15 -8.74
N GLU A 116 9.79 19.25 -8.96
CA GLU A 116 10.46 20.01 -7.90
C GLU A 116 9.48 20.53 -6.83
N GLU A 117 8.26 20.96 -7.24
CA GLU A 117 7.23 21.39 -6.28
C GLU A 117 6.68 20.20 -5.48
N ILE A 118 6.49 19.06 -6.14
CA ILE A 118 6.07 17.81 -5.46
C ILE A 118 7.13 17.39 -4.43
N GLU A 119 8.42 17.45 -4.79
CA GLU A 119 9.55 17.09 -3.92
C GLU A 119 9.67 18.00 -2.69
N LYS A 120 9.32 19.29 -2.80
CA LYS A 120 9.28 20.22 -1.65
C LYS A 120 8.26 19.79 -0.58
N HIS A 121 7.23 19.06 -0.98
CA HIS A 121 6.24 18.50 -0.05
C HIS A 121 6.72 17.21 0.64
N PHE A 122 7.77 16.58 0.13
CA PHE A 122 8.35 15.40 0.77
C PHE A 122 8.97 15.76 2.12
N SER A 123 8.93 14.82 3.06
CA SER A 123 9.68 15.01 4.29
C SER A 123 11.17 15.13 3.99
N LYS A 124 11.89 15.96 4.74
CA LYS A 124 13.36 16.11 4.59
C LYS A 124 14.09 14.77 4.56
N THR A 125 13.66 13.81 5.37
CA THR A 125 14.26 12.47 5.43
C THR A 125 13.96 11.63 4.18
N THR A 126 12.89 11.91 3.44
CA THR A 126 12.54 11.17 2.21
C THR A 126 13.56 11.42 1.12
N MET A 127 13.84 12.68 0.78
CA MET A 127 14.86 13.03 -0.22
C MET A 127 16.25 12.55 0.19
N GLN A 128 16.62 12.65 1.47
CA GLN A 128 17.89 12.11 1.96
C GLN A 128 18.01 10.61 1.73
N ARG A 129 16.93 9.85 1.93
CA ARG A 129 16.89 8.40 1.71
C ARG A 129 16.95 8.04 0.23
N ILE A 130 16.20 8.74 -0.62
CA ILE A 130 16.26 8.57 -2.08
C ILE A 130 17.69 8.82 -2.56
N ASN A 131 18.30 9.95 -2.20
CA ASN A 131 19.67 10.28 -2.59
C ASN A 131 20.71 9.27 -2.06
N LYS A 132 20.50 8.74 -0.86
CA LYS A 132 21.36 7.67 -0.33
C LYS A 132 21.19 6.37 -1.11
N SER A 133 19.97 6.02 -1.47
CA SER A 133 19.68 4.85 -2.29
C SER A 133 20.41 4.89 -3.62
N LEU A 134 20.32 6.03 -4.33
CA LEU A 134 21.02 6.26 -5.59
C LEU A 134 22.56 6.08 -5.46
N LYS A 135 23.14 6.56 -4.35
CA LYS A 135 24.59 6.40 -4.09
C LYS A 135 24.99 4.95 -3.78
N LEU A 136 24.07 4.13 -3.30
CA LEU A 136 24.29 2.72 -2.96
C LEU A 136 23.95 1.76 -4.10
N ALA A 137 24.12 2.21 -5.34
CA ALA A 137 23.93 1.40 -6.56
C ALA A 137 22.58 0.66 -6.59
N THR A 138 21.51 1.32 -6.13
CA THR A 138 20.16 0.83 -6.35
C THR A 138 19.66 1.29 -7.72
N GLU A 139 18.92 0.42 -8.37
CA GLU A 139 18.31 0.68 -9.68
C GLU A 139 16.82 0.26 -9.61
N VAL A 140 15.99 0.92 -10.40
CA VAL A 140 14.57 0.57 -10.51
C VAL A 140 14.25 0.29 -11.96
N GLU A 141 13.72 -0.86 -12.25
CA GLU A 141 13.32 -1.27 -13.59
C GLU A 141 11.83 -1.60 -13.66
N ILE A 142 11.27 -1.48 -14.86
CA ILE A 142 9.91 -1.95 -15.14
C ILE A 142 10.01 -3.41 -15.58
N GLY A 143 9.52 -4.29 -14.73
CA GLY A 143 9.50 -5.71 -14.98
C GLY A 143 8.41 -6.15 -15.97
N SER A 144 8.44 -7.42 -16.27
CA SER A 144 7.53 -8.11 -17.17
C SER A 144 6.74 -9.20 -16.44
N GLU A 145 5.94 -9.95 -17.17
CA GLU A 145 5.21 -11.10 -16.63
C GLU A 145 6.15 -12.16 -16.01
N LYS A 146 7.36 -12.31 -16.53
CA LYS A 146 8.36 -13.27 -16.01
C LYS A 146 8.81 -12.95 -14.60
N ASP A 147 8.70 -11.69 -14.21
CA ASP A 147 9.15 -11.17 -12.91
C ASP A 147 8.06 -11.25 -11.83
N LEU A 148 6.84 -11.71 -12.19
CA LEU A 148 5.73 -11.87 -11.23
C LEU A 148 6.03 -12.88 -10.13
N GLY A 149 6.86 -13.89 -10.40
CA GLY A 149 7.31 -14.85 -9.37
C GLY A 149 8.13 -14.17 -8.27
N GLU A 150 9.05 -13.30 -8.65
CA GLU A 150 9.88 -12.53 -7.72
C GLU A 150 9.04 -11.50 -6.94
N PHE A 151 8.14 -10.79 -7.60
CA PHE A 151 7.15 -9.94 -6.95
C PHE A 151 6.35 -10.70 -5.89
N TYR A 152 5.84 -11.89 -6.25
CA TYR A 152 5.03 -12.69 -5.32
C TYR A 152 5.83 -13.16 -4.10
N GLN A 153 7.10 -13.55 -4.27
CA GLN A 153 7.97 -13.87 -3.14
C GLN A 153 8.12 -12.69 -2.17
N LEU A 154 8.31 -11.47 -2.68
CA LEU A 154 8.38 -10.26 -1.86
C LEU A 154 7.05 -9.93 -1.18
N MET A 155 5.92 -10.22 -1.83
CA MET A 155 4.59 -10.11 -1.21
C MET A 155 4.45 -11.08 -0.03
N MET A 156 4.87 -12.34 -0.18
CA MET A 156 4.83 -13.35 0.89
C MET A 156 5.71 -12.95 2.08
N LEU A 157 6.94 -12.48 1.83
CA LEU A 157 7.82 -11.96 2.89
C LEU A 157 7.21 -10.75 3.63
N THR A 158 6.40 -9.96 2.93
CA THR A 158 5.71 -8.81 3.52
C THR A 158 4.48 -9.24 4.32
N GLU A 159 3.75 -10.26 3.84
CA GLU A 159 2.61 -10.88 4.54
C GLU A 159 3.00 -11.42 5.91
N ASP A 160 4.03 -12.26 5.96
CA ASP A 160 4.53 -12.86 7.22
C ASP A 160 4.86 -11.81 8.28
N ARG A 161 5.29 -10.65 7.85
CA ARG A 161 5.75 -9.55 8.71
C ARG A 161 4.63 -8.60 9.15
N LYS A 162 3.57 -8.44 8.33
CA LYS A 162 2.56 -7.38 8.47
C LYS A 162 1.15 -7.86 8.82
N ASP A 163 0.99 -9.16 9.07
CA ASP A 163 -0.29 -9.79 9.46
C ASP A 163 -1.45 -9.41 8.51
N PHE A 164 -1.23 -9.59 7.21
CA PHE A 164 -2.28 -9.56 6.20
C PHE A 164 -2.25 -10.85 5.38
N VAL A 165 -3.25 -11.11 4.57
CA VAL A 165 -3.30 -12.28 3.69
C VAL A 165 -3.21 -11.82 2.25
N SER A 166 -2.16 -12.24 1.56
CA SER A 166 -1.98 -12.02 0.13
C SER A 166 -3.00 -12.82 -0.68
N TYR A 167 -3.29 -12.35 -1.88
CA TYR A 167 -4.01 -13.18 -2.86
C TYR A 167 -3.11 -14.30 -3.38
N PRO A 168 -3.67 -15.40 -3.90
CA PRO A 168 -2.90 -16.43 -4.59
C PRO A 168 -2.15 -15.86 -5.81
N PHE A 169 -1.05 -16.51 -6.21
CA PHE A 169 -0.23 -16.07 -7.35
C PHE A 169 -1.05 -15.84 -8.63
N GLU A 170 -1.98 -16.74 -8.93
CA GLU A 170 -2.84 -16.71 -10.11
C GLU A 170 -3.71 -15.44 -10.17
N TYR A 171 -4.02 -14.84 -9.03
CA TYR A 171 -4.73 -13.56 -8.99
C TYR A 171 -3.88 -12.43 -9.55
N TYR A 172 -2.61 -12.33 -9.12
CA TYR A 172 -1.69 -11.29 -9.60
C TYR A 172 -1.34 -11.50 -11.08
N GLU A 173 -1.13 -12.74 -11.49
CA GLU A 173 -0.89 -13.11 -12.88
C GLU A 173 -2.08 -12.73 -13.77
N THR A 174 -3.29 -13.07 -13.36
CA THR A 174 -4.53 -12.72 -14.09
C THR A 174 -4.70 -11.22 -14.17
N LEU A 175 -4.51 -10.50 -13.06
CA LEU A 175 -4.60 -9.03 -13.03
C LEU A 175 -3.58 -8.42 -14.00
N TYR A 176 -2.31 -8.84 -13.91
CA TYR A 176 -1.25 -8.33 -14.78
C TYR A 176 -1.58 -8.57 -16.26
N ARG A 177 -1.94 -9.80 -16.65
CA ARG A 177 -2.28 -10.15 -18.04
C ARG A 177 -3.48 -9.36 -18.58
N LEU A 178 -4.51 -9.14 -17.77
CA LEU A 178 -5.69 -8.40 -18.18
C LEU A 178 -5.38 -6.93 -18.43
N PHE A 179 -4.75 -6.26 -17.49
CA PHE A 179 -4.47 -4.83 -17.58
C PHE A 179 -3.25 -4.53 -18.48
N LYS A 180 -2.36 -5.50 -18.71
CA LYS A 180 -1.25 -5.32 -19.65
C LYS A 180 -1.71 -5.20 -21.11
N LYS A 181 -2.88 -5.75 -21.46
CA LYS A 181 -3.47 -5.61 -22.81
C LYS A 181 -3.80 -4.16 -23.17
N THR A 182 -4.09 -3.34 -22.19
CA THR A 182 -4.40 -1.91 -22.33
C THR A 182 -3.24 -1.02 -21.90
N ASP A 183 -2.10 -1.61 -21.51
CA ASP A 183 -0.93 -0.94 -20.93
C ASP A 183 -1.24 -0.12 -19.67
N ASP A 184 -2.13 -0.67 -18.83
CA ASP A 184 -2.61 -0.05 -17.60
C ASP A 184 -2.02 -0.67 -16.32
N VAL A 185 -1.08 -1.62 -16.43
CA VAL A 185 -0.39 -2.22 -15.29
C VAL A 185 1.11 -2.21 -15.48
N PHE A 186 1.83 -1.87 -14.41
CA PHE A 186 3.29 -1.78 -14.39
C PHE A 186 3.83 -2.44 -13.12
N LEU A 187 4.86 -3.26 -13.29
CA LEU A 187 5.58 -3.90 -12.20
C LEU A 187 6.94 -3.20 -12.06
N PHE A 188 7.16 -2.51 -10.94
CA PHE A 188 8.42 -1.87 -10.63
C PHE A 188 9.24 -2.74 -9.70
N LEU A 189 10.49 -3.00 -10.08
CA LEU A 189 11.44 -3.81 -9.33
C LEU A 189 12.60 -2.91 -8.88
N GLY A 190 12.69 -2.70 -7.59
CA GLY A 190 13.82 -1.99 -6.98
C GLY A 190 14.91 -2.98 -6.58
N LYS A 191 16.04 -2.86 -7.24
CA LYS A 191 17.19 -3.77 -7.14
C LYS A 191 18.39 -3.07 -6.53
N VAL A 192 19.25 -3.84 -5.90
CA VAL A 192 20.58 -3.41 -5.47
C VAL A 192 21.64 -4.24 -6.18
N ASN A 193 22.64 -3.58 -6.74
CA ASN A 193 23.81 -4.24 -7.30
C ASN A 193 24.84 -4.43 -6.17
N LEU A 194 24.88 -5.65 -5.61
CA LEU A 194 25.74 -5.99 -4.46
C LEU A 194 27.23 -5.88 -4.80
N GLU A 195 27.64 -6.27 -6.02
CA GLU A 195 29.03 -6.16 -6.47
C GLU A 195 29.48 -4.68 -6.50
N LYS A 196 28.63 -3.77 -7.02
CA LYS A 196 28.91 -2.33 -6.99
C LYS A 196 28.98 -1.79 -5.56
N VAL A 197 28.05 -2.22 -4.67
CA VAL A 197 28.07 -1.78 -3.25
C VAL A 197 29.34 -2.26 -2.55
N ILE A 198 29.74 -3.51 -2.76
CA ILE A 198 30.98 -4.06 -2.21
C ILE A 198 32.17 -3.23 -2.68
N THR A 199 32.29 -2.93 -3.97
CA THR A 199 33.34 -2.07 -4.51
C THR A 199 33.35 -0.66 -3.88
N ILE A 200 32.18 -0.06 -3.64
CA ILE A 200 32.06 1.24 -2.95
C ILE A 200 32.58 1.13 -1.52
N LEU A 201 32.19 0.08 -0.79
CA LEU A 201 32.62 -0.13 0.60
C LEU A 201 34.13 -0.41 0.70
N GLU A 202 34.70 -1.16 -0.27
CA GLU A 202 36.15 -1.40 -0.34
C GLU A 202 36.92 -0.11 -0.58
N ASN A 203 36.47 0.74 -1.50
CA ASN A 203 37.08 2.04 -1.74
C ASN A 203 36.96 2.97 -0.52
N ASP A 204 35.78 3.03 0.11
CA ASP A 204 35.57 3.83 1.32
C ASP A 204 36.46 3.36 2.49
N LEU A 205 36.69 2.05 2.60
CA LEU A 205 37.58 1.45 3.62
C LEU A 205 39.04 1.86 3.35
N ASP A 206 39.49 1.74 2.12
CA ASP A 206 40.85 2.13 1.68
C ASP A 206 41.11 3.63 1.95
N ASP A 207 40.13 4.49 1.66
CA ASP A 207 40.24 5.91 1.93
C ASP A 207 40.31 6.24 3.42
N VAL A 208 39.51 5.54 4.26
CA VAL A 208 39.59 5.68 5.73
C VAL A 208 40.93 5.23 6.26
N GLU A 209 41.48 4.13 5.75
CA GLU A 209 42.82 3.63 6.15
C GLU A 209 43.92 4.63 5.80
N LYS A 210 43.92 5.17 4.58
CA LYS A 210 44.86 6.20 4.16
C LYS A 210 44.75 7.46 5.02
N GLU A 211 43.54 7.87 5.40
CA GLU A 211 43.33 9.03 6.26
C GLU A 211 43.83 8.75 7.70
N TYR A 212 43.56 7.55 8.22
CA TYR A 212 44.05 7.13 9.52
C TYR A 212 45.59 7.13 9.58
N ASP A 213 46.25 6.61 8.54
CA ASP A 213 47.73 6.56 8.47
C ASP A 213 48.36 7.95 8.51
N LYS A 214 47.71 8.97 7.93
CA LYS A 214 48.15 10.39 8.00
C LYS A 214 47.96 11.01 9.39
N GLU A 215 47.04 10.49 10.16
CA GLU A 215 46.70 11.04 11.48
C GLU A 215 47.31 10.27 12.66
N LYS A 216 47.72 8.99 12.48
CA LYS A 216 48.12 8.07 13.54
C LYS A 216 49.28 8.55 14.43
N GLU A 217 50.22 9.32 13.87
CA GLU A 217 51.39 9.82 14.60
C GLU A 217 51.15 11.17 15.31
N LYS A 218 50.02 11.85 15.05
CA LYS A 218 49.70 13.13 15.64
C LYS A 218 49.18 12.98 17.06
N THR A 219 49.74 13.74 18.00
CA THR A 219 49.47 13.61 19.44
C THR A 219 48.48 14.59 20.02
N SER A 220 48.07 15.61 19.26
CA SER A 220 47.12 16.61 19.71
C SER A 220 45.77 16.00 20.12
N LYS A 221 45.04 16.63 21.04
CA LYS A 221 43.69 16.20 21.47
C LYS A 221 42.72 16.07 20.30
N SER A 222 42.79 16.99 19.34
CA SER A 222 41.96 16.97 18.11
C SER A 222 42.30 15.78 17.23
N ALA A 223 43.62 15.49 17.02
CA ALA A 223 44.07 14.34 16.26
C ALA A 223 43.64 13.00 16.89
N LYS A 224 43.74 12.88 18.21
CA LYS A 224 43.26 11.69 18.94
C LYS A 224 41.77 11.45 18.78
N ASN A 225 40.95 12.52 18.80
CA ASN A 225 39.52 12.42 18.54
C ASN A 225 39.24 11.95 17.10
N LYS A 226 39.97 12.51 16.12
CA LYS A 226 39.85 12.12 14.72
C LYS A 226 40.29 10.67 14.49
N GLN A 227 41.39 10.25 15.07
CA GLN A 227 41.83 8.84 15.04
C GLN A 227 40.75 7.88 15.56
N LYS A 228 40.14 8.21 16.69
CA LYS A 228 39.05 7.41 17.27
C LYS A 228 37.81 7.36 16.37
N GLU A 229 37.46 8.44 15.70
CA GLU A 229 36.38 8.48 14.74
C GLU A 229 36.68 7.62 13.51
N LEU A 230 37.87 7.72 12.94
CA LEU A 230 38.33 6.94 11.79
C LEU A 230 38.35 5.44 12.10
N LEU A 231 38.81 5.03 13.27
CA LEU A 231 38.78 3.62 13.70
C LEU A 231 37.32 3.11 13.77
N ARG A 232 36.39 3.86 14.38
CA ARG A 232 34.98 3.46 14.42
C ARG A 232 34.37 3.34 13.02
N ARG A 233 34.76 4.25 12.12
CA ARG A 233 34.29 4.21 10.72
C ARG A 233 34.86 2.99 9.99
N LYS A 234 36.14 2.66 10.22
CA LYS A 234 36.78 1.47 9.68
C LYS A 234 36.10 0.18 10.16
N ASP A 235 35.88 0.03 11.47
CA ASP A 235 35.22 -1.15 12.03
C ASP A 235 33.83 -1.34 11.41
N LYS A 236 33.06 -0.26 11.30
CA LYS A 236 31.72 -0.32 10.69
C LYS A 236 31.75 -0.68 9.19
N LEU A 237 32.68 -0.13 8.43
CA LEU A 237 32.83 -0.47 7.00
C LEU A 237 33.23 -1.92 6.81
N THR A 238 34.08 -2.46 7.70
CA THR A 238 34.48 -3.88 7.68
C THR A 238 33.27 -4.78 7.94
N GLU A 239 32.48 -4.48 8.98
CA GLU A 239 31.24 -5.22 9.28
C GLU A 239 30.25 -5.18 8.12
N ASP A 240 30.02 -3.99 7.54
CA ASP A 240 29.12 -3.81 6.41
C ASP A 240 29.64 -4.61 5.18
N LEU A 241 30.95 -4.57 4.91
CA LEU A 241 31.57 -5.30 3.80
C LEU A 241 31.38 -6.83 3.94
N GLU A 242 31.64 -7.38 5.13
CA GLU A 242 31.40 -8.81 5.39
C GLU A 242 29.95 -9.19 5.21
N LYS A 243 29.03 -8.35 5.70
CA LYS A 243 27.58 -8.53 5.55
C LYS A 243 27.19 -8.57 4.07
N TYR A 244 27.64 -7.60 3.28
CA TYR A 244 27.29 -7.54 1.85
C TYR A 244 27.90 -8.69 1.05
N LYS A 245 29.15 -9.09 1.32
CA LYS A 245 29.79 -10.28 0.70
C LYS A 245 29.03 -11.57 1.02
N LYS A 246 28.54 -11.72 2.27
CA LYS A 246 27.70 -12.87 2.64
C LYS A 246 26.39 -12.90 1.88
N ILE A 247 25.71 -11.76 1.74
CA ILE A 247 24.43 -11.64 1.03
C ILE A 247 24.64 -11.88 -0.47
N GLU A 248 25.72 -11.33 -1.05
CA GLU A 248 26.08 -11.59 -2.47
C GLU A 248 26.28 -13.09 -2.74
N LYS A 249 26.95 -13.80 -1.83
CA LYS A 249 27.15 -15.26 -1.95
C LYS A 249 25.83 -16.03 -1.93
N GLU A 250 24.85 -15.56 -1.17
CA GLU A 250 23.54 -16.22 -1.00
C GLU A 250 22.55 -15.87 -2.12
N TYR A 251 22.49 -14.59 -2.53
CA TYR A 251 21.48 -14.05 -3.44
C TYR A 251 22.01 -13.68 -4.84
N GLY A 252 23.32 -13.76 -5.06
CA GLY A 252 23.98 -13.36 -6.31
C GLY A 252 24.30 -11.87 -6.37
N LYS A 253 24.81 -11.42 -7.51
CA LYS A 253 25.33 -10.05 -7.71
C LYS A 253 24.26 -8.95 -7.67
N VAL A 254 23.01 -9.28 -7.98
CA VAL A 254 21.88 -8.35 -8.01
C VAL A 254 20.74 -8.96 -7.23
N MET A 255 20.18 -8.20 -6.31
CA MET A 255 19.09 -8.63 -5.45
C MET A 255 17.92 -7.65 -5.53
N THR A 256 16.70 -8.15 -5.76
CA THR A 256 15.47 -7.35 -5.69
C THR A 256 15.03 -7.18 -4.24
N LEU A 257 14.93 -5.93 -3.81
CA LEU A 257 14.56 -5.57 -2.45
C LEU A 257 13.15 -5.00 -2.32
N SER A 258 12.58 -4.49 -3.41
CA SER A 258 11.20 -4.01 -3.44
C SER A 258 10.56 -4.32 -4.79
N ALA A 259 9.28 -4.66 -4.79
CA ALA A 259 8.51 -4.87 -6.00
C ALA A 259 7.11 -4.31 -5.82
N HIS A 260 6.71 -3.38 -6.70
CA HIS A 260 5.44 -2.67 -6.61
C HIS A 260 4.63 -2.86 -7.89
N MET A 261 3.37 -3.21 -7.74
CA MET A 261 2.43 -3.28 -8.86
C MET A 261 1.53 -2.06 -8.85
N ILE A 262 1.60 -1.27 -9.92
CA ILE A 262 0.85 -0.05 -10.13
C ILE A 262 -0.16 -0.28 -11.25
N VAL A 263 -1.36 0.24 -11.07
CA VAL A 263 -2.39 0.27 -12.10
C VAL A 263 -2.74 1.71 -12.42
N THR A 264 -2.92 2.01 -13.69
CA THR A 264 -3.40 3.30 -14.18
C THR A 264 -4.79 3.15 -14.81
N TYR A 265 -5.60 4.19 -14.72
CA TYR A 265 -6.85 4.29 -15.46
C TYR A 265 -7.27 5.75 -15.59
N GLY A 266 -7.51 6.20 -16.82
CA GLY A 266 -7.77 7.61 -17.07
C GLY A 266 -6.62 8.48 -16.62
N ASN A 267 -6.89 9.47 -15.78
CA ASN A 267 -5.89 10.39 -15.24
C ASN A 267 -5.36 10.00 -13.84
N LYS A 268 -5.61 8.76 -13.37
CA LYS A 268 -5.26 8.33 -12.02
C LYS A 268 -4.41 7.05 -12.03
N SER A 269 -3.49 6.97 -11.08
CA SER A 269 -2.74 5.74 -10.78
C SER A 269 -2.97 5.29 -9.34
N TRP A 270 -2.78 3.98 -9.10
CA TRP A 270 -2.86 3.36 -7.78
C TRP A 270 -1.68 2.43 -7.54
N VAL A 271 -1.01 2.57 -6.40
CA VAL A 271 -0.03 1.61 -5.91
C VAL A 271 -0.79 0.47 -5.24
N LEU A 272 -1.24 -0.51 -6.04
CA LEU A 272 -2.14 -1.56 -5.52
C LEU A 272 -1.44 -2.51 -4.56
N TYR A 273 -0.23 -2.94 -4.91
CA TYR A 273 0.53 -3.95 -4.15
C TYR A 273 1.99 -3.54 -4.07
N ALA A 274 2.58 -3.75 -2.89
CA ALA A 274 3.98 -3.46 -2.62
C ALA A 274 4.57 -4.54 -1.71
N GLY A 275 5.48 -5.33 -2.25
CA GLY A 275 6.27 -6.32 -1.54
C GLY A 275 7.69 -5.79 -1.28
N ASN A 276 8.23 -6.06 -0.10
CA ASN A 276 9.56 -5.59 0.27
C ASN A 276 10.33 -6.64 1.06
N HIS A 277 11.59 -6.81 0.75
CA HIS A 277 12.53 -7.58 1.54
C HIS A 277 12.91 -6.81 2.82
N ASN A 278 13.25 -7.52 3.90
CA ASN A 278 13.69 -6.90 5.16
C ASN A 278 15.21 -6.83 5.31
N LEU A 279 15.95 -7.45 4.38
CA LEU A 279 17.40 -7.28 4.29
C LEU A 279 17.75 -5.92 3.68
N LEU A 280 18.93 -5.42 4.01
CA LEU A 280 19.50 -4.22 3.42
C LEU A 280 18.57 -3.00 3.44
N THR A 281 17.79 -2.83 4.51
CA THR A 281 16.85 -1.71 4.68
C THR A 281 17.54 -0.36 4.64
N GLU A 282 18.84 -0.31 4.95
CA GLU A 282 19.72 0.85 4.87
C GLU A 282 19.99 1.35 3.45
N THR A 283 19.69 0.53 2.44
CA THR A 283 19.75 0.94 1.02
C THR A 283 18.58 1.83 0.61
N TYR A 284 17.51 1.85 1.40
CA TYR A 284 16.28 2.61 1.13
C TYR A 284 15.67 2.36 -0.27
N THR A 285 15.90 1.18 -0.85
CA THR A 285 15.42 0.82 -2.20
C THR A 285 13.92 1.04 -2.36
N ASN A 286 13.12 0.76 -1.32
CA ASN A 286 11.68 1.02 -1.32
C ASN A 286 11.34 2.51 -1.55
N TYR A 287 12.12 3.46 -1.01
CA TYR A 287 11.94 4.90 -1.25
C TYR A 287 12.27 5.27 -2.69
N HIS A 288 13.35 4.70 -3.24
CA HIS A 288 13.75 4.89 -4.63
C HIS A 288 12.67 4.33 -5.58
N THR A 289 12.17 3.13 -5.32
CA THR A 289 11.09 2.53 -6.13
C THR A 289 9.83 3.39 -6.12
N TYR A 290 9.40 3.93 -4.96
CA TYR A 290 8.27 4.86 -4.87
C TYR A 290 8.51 6.13 -5.67
N TYR A 291 9.70 6.67 -5.63
CA TYR A 291 10.05 7.88 -6.35
C TYR A 291 10.06 7.66 -7.88
N GLU A 292 10.61 6.55 -8.35
CA GLU A 292 10.67 6.23 -9.78
C GLU A 292 9.28 6.00 -10.38
N HIS A 293 8.39 5.26 -9.71
CA HIS A 293 7.06 5.10 -10.28
C HIS A 293 6.19 6.36 -10.15
N LEU A 294 6.47 7.27 -9.21
CA LEU A 294 5.83 8.58 -9.17
C LEU A 294 6.25 9.41 -10.39
N LYS A 295 7.56 9.47 -10.70
CA LYS A 295 8.08 10.13 -11.91
C LYS A 295 7.47 9.54 -13.18
N PHE A 296 7.48 8.22 -13.29
CA PHE A 296 6.89 7.50 -14.41
C PHE A 296 5.40 7.87 -14.62
N CYS A 297 4.61 7.91 -13.55
CA CYS A 297 3.20 8.31 -13.63
C CYS A 297 3.06 9.75 -14.13
N LYS A 298 3.90 10.68 -13.65
CA LYS A 298 3.91 12.06 -14.11
C LYS A 298 4.27 12.16 -15.60
N GLU A 299 5.30 11.47 -16.07
CA GLU A 299 5.72 11.42 -17.46
C GLU A 299 4.65 10.86 -18.40
N ARG A 300 3.80 9.96 -17.91
CA ARG A 300 2.64 9.43 -18.64
C ARG A 300 1.42 10.37 -18.63
N GLY A 301 1.51 11.54 -18.03
CA GLY A 301 0.41 12.50 -17.96
C GLY A 301 -0.69 12.13 -16.95
N ILE A 302 -0.38 11.25 -16.00
CA ILE A 302 -1.26 10.97 -14.86
C ILE A 302 -1.32 12.20 -13.97
N GLU A 303 -2.52 12.61 -13.59
CA GLU A 303 -2.74 13.80 -12.74
C GLU A 303 -2.81 13.47 -11.26
N ILE A 304 -3.31 12.29 -10.91
CA ILE A 304 -3.53 11.88 -9.52
C ILE A 304 -2.77 10.58 -9.25
N TYR A 305 -1.78 10.66 -8.38
CA TYR A 305 -1.07 9.50 -7.88
C TYR A 305 -1.62 9.10 -6.51
N ASP A 306 -2.33 7.98 -6.47
CA ASP A 306 -2.96 7.44 -5.26
C ASP A 306 -2.06 6.35 -4.66
N GLN A 307 -1.49 6.62 -3.49
CA GLN A 307 -0.63 5.66 -2.79
C GLN A 307 -1.40 4.44 -2.25
N PHE A 308 -2.72 4.41 -2.47
CA PHE A 308 -3.64 3.38 -2.00
C PHE A 308 -3.60 3.18 -0.47
N GLY A 309 -4.47 2.36 0.06
CA GLY A 309 -4.79 2.10 1.44
C GLY A 309 -3.83 2.54 2.56
N THR A 310 -4.37 3.32 3.50
CA THR A 310 -3.76 3.61 4.80
C THR A 310 -4.83 3.55 5.89
N ILE A 311 -4.49 3.96 7.11
CA ILE A 311 -5.35 3.87 8.29
C ILE A 311 -5.77 5.26 8.78
N GLY A 312 -6.90 5.32 9.51
CA GLY A 312 -7.39 6.50 10.23
C GLY A 312 -7.19 6.43 11.74
N ASP A 313 -6.83 5.27 12.27
CA ASP A 313 -6.45 5.13 13.68
C ASP A 313 -4.94 5.32 13.83
N LEU A 314 -4.54 6.51 14.24
CA LEU A 314 -3.14 6.95 14.37
C LEU A 314 -2.59 6.75 15.79
N SER A 315 -3.21 5.90 16.61
CA SER A 315 -2.70 5.54 17.92
C SER A 315 -1.33 4.85 17.83
N LYS A 316 -0.45 5.10 18.81
CA LYS A 316 0.94 4.63 18.81
C LYS A 316 1.08 3.11 18.81
N ASP A 317 0.10 2.42 19.33
CA ASP A 317 0.00 0.96 19.41
C ASP A 317 -0.60 0.30 18.16
N ASN A 318 -1.07 1.09 17.18
CA ASN A 318 -1.58 0.54 15.93
C ASN A 318 -0.43 -0.08 15.11
N PRO A 319 -0.47 -1.39 14.83
CA PRO A 319 0.63 -2.08 14.10
C PRO A 319 0.83 -1.58 12.67
N ARG A 320 -0.16 -0.84 12.13
CA ARG A 320 -0.14 -0.28 10.77
C ARG A 320 0.24 1.21 10.72
N LEU A 321 0.56 1.82 11.87
CA LEU A 321 0.99 3.22 11.93
C LEU A 321 2.22 3.47 11.03
N GLY A 322 3.16 2.52 11.00
CA GLY A 322 4.34 2.62 10.14
C GLY A 322 4.03 2.72 8.64
N LEU A 323 2.94 2.11 8.16
CA LEU A 323 2.47 2.26 6.78
C LEU A 323 1.97 3.67 6.51
N HIS A 324 1.16 4.22 7.44
CA HIS A 324 0.67 5.60 7.37
C HIS A 324 1.83 6.60 7.33
N GLU A 325 2.75 6.49 8.28
CA GLU A 325 3.91 7.36 8.38
C GLU A 325 4.84 7.29 7.15
N PHE A 326 4.98 6.10 6.55
CA PHE A 326 5.75 5.94 5.32
C PHE A 326 5.10 6.73 4.17
N LYS A 327 3.81 6.54 3.91
CA LYS A 327 3.08 7.19 2.83
C LYS A 327 2.99 8.71 3.01
N LYS A 328 2.74 9.16 4.24
CA LYS A 328 2.71 10.58 4.61
C LYS A 328 4.00 11.32 4.23
N LYS A 329 5.15 10.65 4.33
CA LYS A 329 6.47 11.26 4.03
C LYS A 329 6.66 11.67 2.58
N PHE A 330 5.84 11.18 1.66
CA PHE A 330 5.83 11.61 0.26
C PHE A 330 4.92 12.84 0.00
N GLY A 331 4.40 13.49 1.03
CA GLY A 331 3.78 14.81 0.96
C GLY A 331 2.43 14.88 0.25
N GLY A 332 1.75 13.75 0.10
CA GLY A 332 0.40 13.73 -0.47
C GLY A 332 -0.67 14.20 0.51
N ASP A 333 -1.80 14.63 -0.02
CA ASP A 333 -2.98 14.93 0.77
C ASP A 333 -3.59 13.66 1.35
N TYR A 334 -3.92 13.69 2.62
CA TYR A 334 -4.60 12.59 3.29
C TYR A 334 -6.10 12.66 3.01
N ILE A 335 -6.61 11.63 2.39
CA ILE A 335 -7.99 11.53 1.90
C ILE A 335 -8.77 10.54 2.76
N GLU A 336 -9.93 10.96 3.23
CA GLU A 336 -10.94 10.11 3.86
C GLU A 336 -12.13 9.97 2.93
N PHE A 337 -12.51 8.75 2.59
CA PHE A 337 -13.72 8.48 1.81
C PHE A 337 -14.96 8.42 2.69
N MET A 338 -16.12 8.60 2.09
CA MET A 338 -17.42 8.59 2.75
C MET A 338 -17.72 7.24 3.47
N GLY A 339 -17.10 6.15 3.02
CA GLY A 339 -17.28 4.82 3.61
C GLY A 339 -18.31 3.96 2.88
N GLU A 340 -18.69 2.86 3.52
CA GLU A 340 -19.58 1.85 2.93
C GLU A 340 -21.06 2.10 3.26
N PHE A 341 -21.90 1.75 2.29
CA PHE A 341 -23.36 1.73 2.43
C PHE A 341 -23.92 0.38 2.00
N ASP A 342 -24.95 -0.08 2.68
CA ASP A 342 -25.73 -1.25 2.29
C ASP A 342 -27.18 -0.86 2.00
N TYR A 343 -27.71 -1.27 0.84
CA TYR A 343 -29.14 -1.25 0.55
C TYR A 343 -29.72 -2.64 0.86
N ILE A 344 -30.50 -2.74 1.93
CA ILE A 344 -30.99 -4.02 2.45
C ILE A 344 -32.28 -4.44 1.74
N LEU A 345 -32.27 -5.61 1.08
CA LEU A 345 -33.40 -6.17 0.35
C LEU A 345 -34.16 -7.24 1.15
N LYS A 346 -33.42 -8.01 1.96
CA LYS A 346 -33.96 -9.11 2.79
C LYS A 346 -33.41 -9.03 4.21
N PRO A 347 -34.07 -8.29 5.13
CA PRO A 347 -33.52 -7.98 6.46
C PRO A 347 -33.09 -9.19 7.28
N ILE A 348 -33.90 -10.25 7.31
CA ILE A 348 -33.63 -11.47 8.11
C ILE A 348 -32.35 -12.14 7.61
N TYR A 349 -32.22 -12.35 6.30
CA TYR A 349 -31.01 -12.95 5.70
C TYR A 349 -29.81 -12.01 5.83
N TYR A 350 -30.02 -10.72 5.67
CA TYR A 350 -28.95 -9.72 5.88
C TYR A 350 -28.37 -9.84 7.30
N PHE A 351 -29.22 -9.85 8.33
CA PHE A 351 -28.78 -10.03 9.72
C PHE A 351 -28.03 -11.35 9.89
N ALA A 352 -28.59 -12.45 9.39
CA ALA A 352 -27.97 -13.76 9.49
C ALA A 352 -26.57 -13.78 8.86
N PHE A 353 -26.41 -13.30 7.62
CA PHE A 353 -25.15 -13.36 6.89
C PHE A 353 -24.12 -12.32 7.35
N THR A 354 -24.54 -11.14 7.82
CA THR A 354 -23.60 -10.08 8.23
C THR A 354 -23.25 -10.13 9.71
N LYS A 355 -24.08 -10.73 10.55
CA LYS A 355 -23.87 -10.80 12.01
C LYS A 355 -23.64 -12.23 12.49
N LEU A 356 -24.57 -13.16 12.22
CA LEU A 356 -24.50 -14.50 12.80
C LEU A 356 -23.42 -15.37 12.14
N VAL A 357 -23.32 -15.38 10.82
CA VAL A 357 -22.32 -16.20 10.11
C VAL A 357 -20.88 -15.83 10.47
N PRO A 358 -20.47 -14.55 10.55
CA PRO A 358 -19.14 -14.18 11.02
C PRO A 358 -18.85 -14.62 12.46
N ILE A 359 -19.83 -14.49 13.38
CA ILE A 359 -19.69 -14.95 14.77
C ILE A 359 -19.46 -16.46 14.79
N TYR A 360 -20.26 -17.23 14.06
CA TYR A 360 -20.12 -18.68 13.97
C TYR A 360 -18.78 -19.10 13.37
N ARG A 361 -18.34 -18.46 12.28
CA ARG A 361 -17.02 -18.72 11.66
C ARG A 361 -15.87 -18.43 12.64
N ASN A 362 -15.95 -17.33 13.37
CA ASN A 362 -14.94 -16.99 14.38
C ASN A 362 -14.91 -18.00 15.54
N TYR A 363 -16.08 -18.48 15.96
CA TYR A 363 -16.19 -19.53 16.98
C TYR A 363 -15.50 -20.82 16.49
N ILE A 364 -15.83 -21.31 15.28
CA ILE A 364 -15.20 -22.50 14.69
C ILE A 364 -13.68 -22.33 14.55
N LYS A 365 -13.23 -21.16 14.07
CA LYS A 365 -11.80 -20.87 13.94
C LYS A 365 -11.05 -20.90 15.28
N LYS A 366 -11.66 -20.32 16.32
CA LYS A 366 -11.10 -20.36 17.69
C LYS A 366 -11.05 -21.79 18.24
N ARG A 367 -12.10 -22.58 18.01
CA ARG A 367 -12.16 -23.99 18.44
C ARG A 367 -11.07 -24.82 17.76
N LYS A 368 -10.94 -24.76 16.43
CA LYS A 368 -9.87 -25.45 15.69
C LYS A 368 -8.47 -25.05 16.16
N LYS A 369 -8.25 -23.75 16.44
CA LYS A 369 -6.95 -23.27 16.94
C LYS A 369 -6.65 -23.80 18.36
N LYS A 370 -7.68 -24.02 19.18
CA LYS A 370 -7.54 -24.64 20.50
C LYS A 370 -7.21 -26.13 20.38
N GLU A 371 -7.96 -26.86 19.55
CA GLU A 371 -7.73 -28.30 19.26
C GLU A 371 -6.29 -28.55 18.77
N LEU A 372 -5.80 -27.75 17.80
CA LEU A 372 -4.42 -27.83 17.32
C LEU A 372 -3.38 -27.54 18.42
N LYS A 373 -3.64 -26.57 19.32
CA LYS A 373 -2.73 -26.30 20.43
C LYS A 373 -2.70 -27.44 21.46
N ASP A 374 -3.82 -28.08 21.71
CA ASP A 374 -3.92 -29.21 22.62
C ASP A 374 -3.24 -30.45 22.03
N GLU A 375 -3.36 -30.70 20.71
CA GLU A 375 -2.63 -31.74 19.99
C GLU A 375 -1.09 -31.54 20.06
N VAL A 376 -0.62 -30.32 19.77
CA VAL A 376 0.82 -29.99 19.86
C VAL A 376 1.36 -30.15 21.30
N ARG A 377 0.55 -29.83 22.32
CA ARG A 377 0.92 -30.05 23.71
C ARG A 377 1.04 -31.55 24.06
N ASN A 378 0.15 -32.37 23.53
CA ASN A 378 0.15 -33.82 23.77
C ASN A 378 1.28 -34.55 23.01
N ILE A 379 1.82 -33.98 21.96
CA ILE A 379 2.96 -34.52 21.21
C ILE A 379 4.29 -34.17 21.93
N ASN A 380 4.33 -33.09 22.68
CA ASN A 380 5.53 -32.61 23.38
C ASN A 380 5.61 -33.06 24.88
N ASN A 381 4.65 -33.84 25.36
CA ASN A 381 4.64 -34.55 26.65
C ASN A 381 4.76 -36.04 26.41
#